data_63073dc66fa5d43b5413cc01bb46fac0
#
_entry.id   63073dc66fa5d43b5413cc01bb46fac0
#
_cell.length_a   1.000
_cell.length_b   1.000
_cell.length_c   1.000
_cell.angle_alpha   90.00
_cell.angle_beta   90.00
_cell.angle_gamma   90.00
#
_symmetry.space_group_name_H-M   'P 1'
#
loop_
_entity.id
_entity.type
_entity.pdbx_description
1 polymer ?
#
loop_
_entity_poly.entity_id
_entity_poly.type
_entity_poly.pdbx_seq_one_letter_code
_entity_poly.pdbx_strand_id
1 'polypeptide(L)'
;MEVQIERSWKAHLEPEFAKPYFAQLTEAVRQEYAAFPCYPPGRLIFNAFNLCPYDRVRVVIIGQDPYHEPGQAMGLSFSVPEGVALPPSLLNIYKEIRDDLGVEVSSSGDLTRWAEQGVLLLNATLTVRAHQANSHQRLGWTTFTDAAIRALSDGRDHLVFMLWGGFARGKKYLIDSSRHLVLESVHPSPLSANRGGWFGQHQFSRCNAYLAEHGMDPISW
;
A
#
# COMPACT_ATOMS: atom_id res chain seq x y z
N MET A 1 20.63 12.06 -7.41
CA MET A 1 20.44 10.58 -7.43
C MET A 1 19.24 10.31 -8.33
N GLU A 2 19.39 9.47 -9.33
CA GLU A 2 18.27 9.10 -10.17
C GLU A 2 17.34 8.13 -9.41
N VAL A 3 16.04 8.46 -9.34
CA VAL A 3 15.05 7.61 -8.67
C VAL A 3 14.78 6.39 -9.54
N GLN A 4 15.05 5.21 -9.00
CA GLN A 4 14.77 3.94 -9.66
C GLN A 4 13.35 3.48 -9.33
N ILE A 5 12.41 3.91 -10.14
CA ILE A 5 11.00 3.55 -10.08
C ILE A 5 10.54 3.06 -11.45
N GLU A 6 9.54 2.19 -11.49
CA GLU A 6 9.01 1.64 -12.73
C GLU A 6 8.61 2.77 -13.72
N ARG A 7 8.84 2.53 -15.02
CA ARG A 7 8.82 3.55 -16.09
C ARG A 7 7.49 4.30 -16.19
N SER A 8 6.35 3.62 -16.09
CA SER A 8 5.04 4.27 -16.21
C SER A 8 4.77 5.17 -15.01
N TRP A 9 5.17 4.77 -13.81
CA TRP A 9 5.13 5.61 -12.62
C TRP A 9 6.06 6.82 -12.74
N LYS A 10 7.29 6.60 -13.24
CA LYS A 10 8.24 7.70 -13.46
C LYS A 10 7.65 8.79 -14.34
N ALA A 11 6.96 8.41 -15.43
CA ALA A 11 6.33 9.38 -16.33
C ALA A 11 5.25 10.24 -15.63
N HIS A 12 4.46 9.64 -14.72
CA HIS A 12 3.39 10.36 -14.01
C HIS A 12 3.88 11.16 -12.80
N LEU A 13 5.01 10.76 -12.19
CA LEU A 13 5.55 11.37 -10.98
C LEU A 13 6.80 12.24 -11.23
N GLU A 14 7.26 12.36 -12.47
CA GLU A 14 8.43 13.17 -12.83
C GLU A 14 8.36 14.61 -12.30
N PRO A 15 7.21 15.31 -12.33
CA PRO A 15 7.12 16.65 -11.74
C PRO A 15 7.41 16.68 -10.23
N GLU A 16 7.13 15.59 -9.51
CA GLU A 16 7.41 15.50 -8.06
C GLU A 16 8.91 15.45 -7.77
N PHE A 17 9.67 14.75 -8.61
CA PHE A 17 11.12 14.60 -8.45
C PHE A 17 11.88 15.93 -8.60
N ALA A 18 11.31 16.90 -9.33
CA ALA A 18 11.88 18.23 -9.52
C ALA A 18 11.56 19.20 -8.38
N LYS A 19 10.65 18.86 -7.47
CA LYS A 19 10.22 19.74 -6.39
C LYS A 19 11.24 19.79 -5.24
N PRO A 20 11.41 20.94 -4.56
CA PRO A 20 12.37 21.08 -3.46
C PRO A 20 12.17 20.09 -2.32
N TYR A 21 10.90 19.76 -1.98
CA TYR A 21 10.62 18.80 -0.91
C TYR A 21 11.20 17.43 -1.20
N PHE A 22 11.21 17.00 -2.47
CA PHE A 22 11.70 15.68 -2.86
C PHE A 22 13.23 15.60 -2.69
N ALA A 23 13.96 16.65 -3.03
CA ALA A 23 15.40 16.73 -2.76
C ALA A 23 15.70 16.67 -1.25
N GLN A 24 14.92 17.38 -0.44
CA GLN A 24 15.04 17.34 1.02
C GLN A 24 14.71 15.94 1.58
N LEU A 25 13.63 15.32 1.09
CA LEU A 25 13.24 13.96 1.45
C LEU A 25 14.34 12.96 1.16
N THR A 26 14.88 12.96 -0.06
CA THR A 26 15.92 12.00 -0.46
C THR A 26 17.21 12.18 0.33
N GLU A 27 17.58 13.40 0.65
CA GLU A 27 18.76 13.66 1.50
C GLU A 27 18.51 13.19 2.94
N ALA A 28 17.34 13.48 3.52
CA ALA A 28 17.00 13.02 4.87
C ALA A 28 16.97 11.49 4.95
N VAL A 29 16.38 10.81 3.99
CA VAL A 29 16.34 9.33 3.92
C VAL A 29 17.75 8.77 3.81
N ARG A 30 18.61 9.37 2.97
CA ARG A 30 20.01 8.95 2.85
C ARG A 30 20.76 9.06 4.16
N GLN A 31 20.57 10.14 4.91
CA GLN A 31 21.19 10.35 6.22
C GLN A 31 20.69 9.33 7.25
N GLU A 32 19.38 9.04 7.26
CA GLU A 32 18.80 8.01 8.13
C GLU A 32 19.41 6.63 7.86
N TYR A 33 19.49 6.20 6.59
CA TYR A 33 20.10 4.91 6.23
C TYR A 33 21.62 4.84 6.49
N ALA A 34 22.31 5.97 6.47
CA ALA A 34 23.74 6.04 6.81
C ALA A 34 23.99 5.96 8.32
N ALA A 35 23.07 6.50 9.13
CA ALA A 35 23.25 6.64 10.57
C ALA A 35 22.60 5.52 11.39
N PHE A 36 21.53 4.90 10.87
CA PHE A 36 20.68 3.95 11.59
C PHE A 36 20.28 2.76 10.72
N PRO A 37 20.01 1.59 11.33
CA PRO A 37 19.27 0.53 10.66
C PRO A 37 17.90 1.04 10.26
N CYS A 38 17.56 0.98 8.97
CA CYS A 38 16.27 1.42 8.42
C CYS A 38 15.68 0.35 7.51
N TYR A 39 14.37 0.36 7.38
CA TYR A 39 13.61 -0.60 6.57
C TYR A 39 12.63 0.12 5.62
N PRO A 40 12.26 -0.53 4.50
CA PRO A 40 12.83 -1.77 3.94
C PRO A 40 14.28 -1.56 3.45
N PRO A 41 15.00 -2.61 3.01
CA PRO A 41 16.27 -2.44 2.30
C PRO A 41 16.13 -1.43 1.15
N GLY A 42 17.13 -0.58 0.95
CA GLY A 42 17.05 0.56 0.01
C GLY A 42 16.51 0.23 -1.38
N ARG A 43 16.88 -0.95 -1.92
CA ARG A 43 16.39 -1.44 -3.21
C ARG A 43 14.88 -1.75 -3.24
N LEU A 44 14.23 -1.86 -2.09
CA LEU A 44 12.81 -2.19 -1.94
C LEU A 44 11.93 -0.99 -1.56
N ILE A 45 12.48 0.20 -1.41
CA ILE A 45 11.71 1.40 -1.03
C ILE A 45 10.55 1.65 -2.00
N PHE A 46 10.78 1.48 -3.31
CA PHE A 46 9.77 1.67 -4.35
C PHE A 46 9.14 0.37 -4.86
N ASN A 47 9.23 -0.72 -4.09
CA ASN A 47 8.81 -2.05 -4.54
C ASN A 47 7.32 -2.11 -4.92
N ALA A 48 6.45 -1.41 -4.22
CA ALA A 48 5.02 -1.33 -4.55
C ALA A 48 4.79 -0.79 -5.97
N PHE A 49 5.54 0.23 -6.36
CA PHE A 49 5.49 0.82 -7.70
C PHE A 49 6.13 -0.08 -8.76
N ASN A 50 7.24 -0.75 -8.40
CA ASN A 50 7.98 -1.59 -9.34
C ASN A 50 7.23 -2.89 -9.69
N LEU A 51 6.49 -3.45 -8.74
CA LEU A 51 5.69 -4.67 -8.96
C LEU A 51 4.29 -4.39 -9.53
N CYS A 52 3.79 -3.18 -9.38
CA CYS A 52 2.48 -2.78 -9.87
C CYS A 52 2.60 -1.51 -10.73
N PRO A 53 2.89 -1.64 -12.05
CA PRO A 53 2.96 -0.51 -12.98
C PRO A 53 1.69 0.34 -12.96
N TYR A 54 1.83 1.65 -13.19
CA TYR A 54 0.72 2.61 -13.14
C TYR A 54 -0.48 2.18 -14.01
N ASP A 55 -0.21 1.74 -15.23
CA ASP A 55 -1.25 1.34 -16.17
C ASP A 55 -1.95 0.03 -15.81
N ARG A 56 -1.35 -0.76 -14.91
CA ARG A 56 -1.88 -2.03 -14.44
C ARG A 56 -2.61 -1.94 -13.11
N VAL A 57 -2.54 -0.80 -12.42
CA VAL A 57 -3.25 -0.64 -11.13
C VAL A 57 -4.76 -0.83 -11.34
N ARG A 58 -5.37 -1.66 -10.51
CA ARG A 58 -6.82 -1.90 -10.41
C ARG A 58 -7.33 -1.64 -9.01
N VAL A 59 -6.53 -1.99 -8.01
CA VAL A 59 -6.86 -1.84 -6.59
C VAL A 59 -5.72 -1.10 -5.88
N VAL A 60 -6.05 -0.23 -4.96
CA VAL A 60 -5.09 0.48 -4.10
C VAL A 60 -5.41 0.17 -2.65
N ILE A 61 -4.45 -0.37 -1.92
CA ILE A 61 -4.54 -0.60 -0.47
C ILE A 61 -3.49 0.29 0.19
N ILE A 62 -3.93 1.15 1.11
CA ILE A 62 -3.06 2.14 1.76
C ILE A 62 -2.72 1.69 3.17
N GLY A 63 -1.42 1.43 3.39
CA GLY A 63 -0.82 1.26 4.72
C GLY A 63 -0.25 2.58 5.26
N GLN A 64 0.19 2.58 6.50
CA GLN A 64 0.76 3.78 7.14
C GLN A 64 2.27 3.86 6.91
N ASP A 65 3.04 2.97 7.49
CA ASP A 65 4.50 2.87 7.37
C ASP A 65 4.95 1.41 7.34
N PRO A 66 6.21 1.12 6.95
CA PRO A 66 6.71 -0.26 6.90
C PRO A 66 6.78 -0.89 8.29
N TYR A 67 6.80 -2.21 8.34
CA TYR A 67 7.19 -2.94 9.54
C TYR A 67 8.58 -2.50 9.99
N HIS A 68 8.76 -2.27 11.29
CA HIS A 68 10.00 -1.74 11.85
C HIS A 68 10.90 -2.81 12.50
N GLU A 69 10.48 -4.07 12.49
CA GLU A 69 11.30 -5.19 12.95
C GLU A 69 12.13 -5.80 11.83
N PRO A 70 13.32 -6.38 12.14
CA PRO A 70 14.20 -6.96 11.13
C PRO A 70 13.50 -8.03 10.28
N GLY A 71 13.75 -7.99 8.96
CA GLY A 71 13.33 -9.04 8.04
C GLY A 71 11.84 -9.02 7.64
N GLN A 72 11.05 -8.05 8.10
CA GLN A 72 9.61 -8.00 7.79
C GLN A 72 9.27 -7.10 6.61
N ALA A 73 9.79 -5.88 6.57
CA ALA A 73 9.46 -4.91 5.52
C ALA A 73 10.07 -5.32 4.17
N MET A 74 9.23 -5.33 3.14
CA MET A 74 9.63 -5.64 1.77
C MET A 74 9.15 -4.61 0.73
N GLY A 75 8.72 -3.42 1.19
CA GLY A 75 8.26 -2.33 0.33
C GLY A 75 6.84 -2.52 -0.19
N LEU A 76 6.07 -3.43 0.38
CA LEU A 76 4.65 -3.66 0.13
C LEU A 76 3.89 -3.56 1.45
N SER A 77 2.81 -2.77 1.49
CA SER A 77 2.00 -2.65 2.70
C SER A 77 1.41 -4.01 3.12
N PHE A 78 1.38 -4.30 4.42
CA PHE A 78 0.89 -5.53 5.03
C PHE A 78 1.69 -6.80 4.71
N SER A 79 2.57 -6.79 3.72
CA SER A 79 3.33 -7.94 3.23
C SER A 79 4.59 -8.19 4.06
N VAL A 80 4.91 -9.45 4.26
CA VAL A 80 6.20 -9.92 4.79
C VAL A 80 6.79 -10.95 3.83
N PRO A 81 8.13 -11.12 3.80
CA PRO A 81 8.77 -12.13 2.96
C PRO A 81 8.29 -13.54 3.28
N GLU A 82 8.41 -14.44 2.30
CA GLU A 82 8.12 -15.85 2.49
C GLU A 82 8.93 -16.43 3.67
N GLY A 83 8.29 -17.30 4.46
CA GLY A 83 8.88 -17.91 5.65
C GLY A 83 8.86 -17.03 6.90
N VAL A 84 8.47 -15.77 6.79
CA VAL A 84 8.26 -14.89 7.95
C VAL A 84 6.86 -15.13 8.53
N ALA A 85 6.77 -15.15 9.87
CA ALA A 85 5.49 -15.30 10.56
C ALA A 85 4.48 -14.23 10.13
N LEU A 86 3.23 -14.65 9.89
CA LEU A 86 2.16 -13.74 9.49
C LEU A 86 1.87 -12.69 10.58
N PRO A 87 1.99 -11.39 10.27
CA PRO A 87 1.61 -10.34 11.21
C PRO A 87 0.11 -10.42 11.57
N PRO A 88 -0.27 -10.00 12.79
CA PRO A 88 -1.66 -10.09 13.25
C PRO A 88 -2.68 -9.41 12.32
N SER A 89 -2.34 -8.26 11.72
CA SER A 89 -3.22 -7.59 10.75
C SER A 89 -3.43 -8.43 9.50
N LEU A 90 -2.38 -9.09 9.00
CA LEU A 90 -2.47 -9.94 7.81
C LEU A 90 -3.27 -11.23 8.09
N LEU A 91 -3.16 -11.79 9.28
CA LEU A 91 -4.02 -12.91 9.71
C LEU A 91 -5.51 -12.52 9.66
N ASN A 92 -5.86 -11.33 10.10
CA ASN A 92 -7.24 -10.84 10.04
C ASN A 92 -7.69 -10.53 8.61
N ILE A 93 -6.80 -10.03 7.75
CA ILE A 93 -7.06 -9.86 6.32
C ILE A 93 -7.37 -11.22 5.68
N TYR A 94 -6.54 -12.22 5.90
CA TYR A 94 -6.73 -13.57 5.36
C TYR A 94 -8.00 -14.23 5.91
N LYS A 95 -8.33 -14.02 7.19
CA LYS A 95 -9.57 -14.51 7.76
C LYS A 95 -10.78 -13.92 7.02
N GLU A 96 -10.81 -12.59 6.79
CA GLU A 96 -11.91 -11.93 6.09
C GLU A 96 -12.00 -12.40 4.62
N ILE A 97 -10.88 -12.57 3.91
CA ILE A 97 -10.85 -13.12 2.55
C ILE A 97 -11.50 -14.50 2.51
N ARG A 98 -11.10 -15.39 3.41
CA ARG A 98 -11.66 -16.75 3.47
C ARG A 98 -13.16 -16.73 3.76
N ASP A 99 -13.57 -15.92 4.74
CA ASP A 99 -14.97 -15.85 5.18
C ASP A 99 -15.87 -15.16 4.12
N ASP A 100 -15.35 -14.17 3.39
CA ASP A 100 -16.05 -13.42 2.34
C ASP A 100 -16.16 -14.22 1.02
N LEU A 101 -15.07 -14.82 0.58
CA LEU A 101 -14.98 -15.45 -0.74
C LEU A 101 -15.13 -16.98 -0.70
N GLY A 102 -15.06 -17.61 0.47
CA GLY A 102 -15.10 -19.07 0.60
C GLY A 102 -13.90 -19.76 -0.03
N VAL A 103 -12.75 -19.10 -0.12
CA VAL A 103 -11.53 -19.60 -0.74
C VAL A 103 -10.48 -19.98 0.29
N GLU A 104 -9.58 -20.87 -0.08
CA GLU A 104 -8.37 -21.15 0.67
C GLU A 104 -7.41 -19.95 0.54
N VAL A 105 -6.86 -19.48 1.67
CA VAL A 105 -5.85 -18.43 1.70
C VAL A 105 -4.45 -19.01 1.76
N SER A 106 -3.47 -18.26 1.27
CA SER A 106 -2.06 -18.62 1.33
C SER A 106 -1.57 -18.75 2.77
N SER A 107 -0.66 -19.68 3.01
CA SER A 107 0.11 -19.74 4.26
C SER A 107 1.30 -18.75 4.27
N SER A 108 1.67 -18.23 3.10
CA SER A 108 2.72 -17.19 2.96
C SER A 108 2.16 -15.80 3.20
N GLY A 109 2.95 -14.95 3.85
CA GLY A 109 2.67 -13.52 4.02
C GLY A 109 3.20 -12.65 2.88
N ASP A 110 3.80 -13.25 1.86
CA ASP A 110 4.29 -12.53 0.68
C ASP A 110 3.12 -12.21 -0.27
N LEU A 111 2.80 -10.92 -0.37
CA LEU A 111 1.71 -10.41 -1.19
C LEU A 111 2.15 -9.96 -2.60
N THR A 112 3.36 -10.32 -3.02
CA THR A 112 3.85 -10.06 -4.39
C THR A 112 2.85 -10.52 -5.44
N ARG A 113 2.20 -11.68 -5.23
CA ARG A 113 1.15 -12.20 -6.12
C ARG A 113 -0.06 -11.25 -6.28
N TRP A 114 -0.38 -10.44 -5.28
CA TRP A 114 -1.41 -9.42 -5.41
C TRP A 114 -0.91 -8.22 -6.21
N ALA A 115 0.32 -7.75 -5.92
CA ALA A 115 0.92 -6.63 -6.64
C ALA A 115 1.02 -6.92 -8.14
N GLU A 116 1.44 -8.11 -8.53
CA GLU A 116 1.54 -8.55 -9.92
C GLU A 116 0.17 -8.61 -10.64
N GLN A 117 -0.92 -8.73 -9.89
CA GLN A 117 -2.28 -8.67 -10.43
C GLN A 117 -2.84 -7.24 -10.51
N GLY A 118 -2.10 -6.22 -10.13
CA GLY A 118 -2.55 -4.83 -10.18
C GLY A 118 -3.07 -4.29 -8.85
N VAL A 119 -2.69 -4.90 -7.72
CA VAL A 119 -2.94 -4.36 -6.39
C VAL A 119 -1.74 -3.52 -5.97
N LEU A 120 -1.91 -2.20 -5.93
CA LEU A 120 -0.89 -1.30 -5.40
C LEU A 120 -0.93 -1.34 -3.86
N LEU A 121 0.03 -2.03 -3.27
CA LEU A 121 0.20 -2.16 -1.82
C LEU A 121 1.10 -1.03 -1.30
N LEU A 122 0.52 0.17 -1.14
CA LEU A 122 1.25 1.41 -0.88
C LEU A 122 1.24 1.79 0.59
N ASN A 123 2.41 1.95 1.21
CA ASN A 123 2.52 2.68 2.46
C ASN A 123 2.60 4.19 2.20
N ALA A 124 1.97 4.99 3.03
CA ALA A 124 2.04 6.45 2.93
C ALA A 124 3.44 7.00 3.25
N THR A 125 4.15 6.33 4.17
CA THR A 125 5.56 6.56 4.50
C THR A 125 6.34 5.35 4.04
N LEU A 126 7.35 5.52 3.17
CA LEU A 126 7.99 4.37 2.51
C LEU A 126 9.20 3.82 3.26
N THR A 127 9.64 4.49 4.32
CA THR A 127 10.79 4.06 5.13
C THR A 127 10.50 4.20 6.61
N VAL A 128 11.26 3.48 7.44
CA VAL A 128 11.14 3.53 8.89
C VAL A 128 12.48 3.18 9.53
N ARG A 129 12.81 3.78 10.69
CA ARG A 129 13.95 3.37 11.50
C ARG A 129 13.61 2.10 12.28
N ALA A 130 14.59 1.20 12.41
CA ALA A 130 14.44 -0.05 13.17
C ALA A 130 13.88 0.22 14.58
N HIS A 131 12.92 -0.59 14.99
CA HIS A 131 12.26 -0.56 16.31
C HIS A 131 11.50 0.73 16.65
N GLN A 132 11.29 1.65 15.66
CA GLN A 132 10.69 2.96 15.89
C GLN A 132 9.56 3.23 14.87
N ALA A 133 8.37 2.71 15.14
CA ALA A 133 7.20 2.99 14.33
C ALA A 133 7.00 4.51 14.13
N ASN A 134 6.57 4.91 12.94
CA ASN A 134 6.32 6.30 12.55
C ASN A 134 7.55 7.23 12.60
N SER A 135 8.77 6.72 12.77
CA SER A 135 9.99 7.53 12.90
C SER A 135 10.25 8.43 11.68
N HIS A 136 9.85 8.03 10.48
CA HIS A 136 10.04 8.79 9.24
C HIS A 136 8.78 9.54 8.76
N GLN A 137 7.74 9.62 9.58
CA GLN A 137 6.46 10.25 9.20
C GLN A 137 6.61 11.71 8.75
N ARG A 138 7.61 12.43 9.29
CA ARG A 138 7.85 13.86 9.01
C ARG A 138 8.89 14.13 7.93
N LEU A 139 9.46 13.12 7.30
CA LEU A 139 10.49 13.30 6.28
C LEU A 139 9.97 13.83 4.93
N GLY A 140 8.65 13.72 4.67
CA GLY A 140 8.03 14.22 3.44
C GLY A 140 7.48 13.12 2.52
N TRP A 141 7.56 11.84 2.89
CA TRP A 141 7.02 10.74 2.10
C TRP A 141 5.55 10.91 1.75
N THR A 142 4.74 11.40 2.69
CA THR A 142 3.30 11.56 2.49
C THR A 142 2.96 12.53 1.37
N THR A 143 3.77 13.57 1.15
CA THR A 143 3.60 14.47 -0.01
C THR A 143 3.76 13.72 -1.32
N PHE A 144 4.77 12.85 -1.41
CA PHE A 144 5.04 12.05 -2.60
C PHE A 144 3.97 10.98 -2.84
N THR A 145 3.60 10.22 -1.81
CA THR A 145 2.59 9.16 -1.94
C THR A 145 1.18 9.72 -2.16
N ASP A 146 0.86 10.87 -1.60
CA ASP A 146 -0.39 11.59 -1.90
C ASP A 146 -0.44 12.02 -3.38
N ALA A 147 0.68 12.46 -3.95
CA ALA A 147 0.76 12.76 -5.37
C ALA A 147 0.53 11.52 -6.24
N ALA A 148 1.06 10.36 -5.83
CA ALA A 148 0.80 9.09 -6.53
C ALA A 148 -0.68 8.68 -6.49
N ILE A 149 -1.34 8.84 -5.33
CA ILE A 149 -2.78 8.57 -5.19
C ILE A 149 -3.59 9.52 -6.08
N ARG A 150 -3.27 10.82 -6.10
CA ARG A 150 -3.91 11.81 -6.99
C ARG A 150 -3.71 11.47 -8.46
N ALA A 151 -2.49 11.11 -8.86
CA ALA A 151 -2.19 10.73 -10.25
C ALA A 151 -3.07 9.56 -10.71
N LEU A 152 -3.31 8.57 -9.85
CA LEU A 152 -4.24 7.48 -10.13
C LEU A 152 -5.68 7.96 -10.20
N SER A 153 -6.12 8.73 -9.22
CA SER A 153 -7.51 9.22 -9.16
C SER A 153 -7.87 10.09 -10.35
N ASP A 154 -6.94 10.94 -10.79
CA ASP A 154 -7.18 11.89 -11.89
C ASP A 154 -6.98 11.25 -13.27
N GLY A 155 -6.03 10.33 -13.39
CA GLY A 155 -5.60 9.77 -14.67
C GLY A 155 -6.19 8.41 -15.05
N ARG A 156 -6.89 7.75 -14.13
CA ARG A 156 -7.49 6.43 -14.35
C ARG A 156 -8.98 6.44 -14.05
N ASP A 157 -9.68 5.40 -14.46
CA ASP A 157 -11.10 5.19 -14.18
C ASP A 157 -11.33 3.83 -13.52
N HIS A 158 -12.40 3.74 -12.74
CA HIS A 158 -12.90 2.49 -12.19
C HIS A 158 -11.91 1.71 -11.31
N LEU A 159 -11.02 2.44 -10.60
CA LEU A 159 -10.16 1.82 -9.59
C LEU A 159 -10.94 1.55 -8.30
N VAL A 160 -10.43 0.61 -7.50
CA VAL A 160 -10.94 0.34 -6.16
C VAL A 160 -9.91 0.82 -5.14
N PHE A 161 -10.30 1.69 -4.23
CA PHE A 161 -9.47 2.13 -3.11
C PHE A 161 -9.98 1.51 -1.82
N MET A 162 -9.16 0.70 -1.17
CA MET A 162 -9.45 0.09 0.13
C MET A 162 -8.75 0.89 1.23
N LEU A 163 -9.55 1.59 2.04
CA LEU A 163 -9.08 2.50 3.08
C LEU A 163 -9.38 1.94 4.47
N TRP A 164 -8.38 1.34 5.07
CA TRP A 164 -8.50 0.62 6.34
C TRP A 164 -7.95 1.40 7.52
N GLY A 165 -8.85 1.80 8.42
CA GLY A 165 -8.52 2.59 9.61
C GLY A 165 -8.54 4.10 9.38
N GLY A 166 -8.47 4.85 10.48
CA GLY A 166 -8.60 6.31 10.45
C GLY A 166 -7.56 7.02 9.60
N PHE A 167 -6.31 6.53 9.61
CA PHE A 167 -5.23 7.11 8.82
C PHE A 167 -5.52 6.98 7.31
N ALA A 168 -5.79 5.76 6.83
CA ALA A 168 -6.07 5.52 5.41
C ALA A 168 -7.36 6.22 4.96
N ARG A 169 -8.44 6.18 5.77
CA ARG A 169 -9.68 6.91 5.49
C ARG A 169 -9.47 8.42 5.38
N GLY A 170 -8.52 8.97 6.12
CA GLY A 170 -8.11 10.37 6.00
C GLY A 170 -7.56 10.74 4.62
N LYS A 171 -7.20 9.78 3.76
CA LYS A 171 -6.75 10.01 2.38
C LYS A 171 -7.89 10.09 1.36
N LYS A 172 -9.12 9.85 1.76
CA LYS A 172 -10.29 9.86 0.87
C LYS A 172 -10.45 11.15 0.06
N TYR A 173 -10.05 12.29 0.62
CA TYR A 173 -10.11 13.59 -0.06
C TYR A 173 -9.21 13.69 -1.32
N LEU A 174 -8.28 12.73 -1.50
CA LEU A 174 -7.43 12.63 -2.70
C LEU A 174 -8.11 11.89 -3.86
N ILE A 175 -9.25 11.25 -3.60
CA ILE A 175 -9.89 10.29 -4.50
C ILE A 175 -11.22 10.83 -4.99
N ASP A 176 -11.42 10.84 -6.31
CA ASP A 176 -12.72 11.13 -6.92
C ASP A 176 -13.64 9.90 -6.82
N SER A 177 -14.50 9.90 -5.80
CA SER A 177 -15.45 8.80 -5.57
C SER A 177 -16.60 8.74 -6.59
N SER A 178 -16.71 9.69 -7.51
CA SER A 178 -17.63 9.58 -8.67
C SER A 178 -17.05 8.70 -9.78
N ARG A 179 -15.73 8.52 -9.83
CA ARG A 179 -15.01 7.73 -10.83
C ARG A 179 -14.49 6.39 -10.29
N HIS A 180 -14.35 6.27 -8.98
CA HIS A 180 -13.72 5.12 -8.33
C HIS A 180 -14.57 4.56 -7.21
N LEU A 181 -14.44 3.27 -6.92
CA LEU A 181 -15.02 2.66 -5.73
C LEU A 181 -14.13 2.90 -4.53
N VAL A 182 -14.68 3.45 -3.46
CA VAL A 182 -13.98 3.59 -2.17
C VAL A 182 -14.62 2.67 -1.15
N LEU A 183 -13.85 1.71 -0.64
CA LEU A 183 -14.26 0.77 0.40
C LEU A 183 -13.55 1.14 1.72
N GLU A 184 -14.32 1.53 2.71
CA GLU A 184 -13.81 1.98 4.00
C GLU A 184 -14.14 0.97 5.10
N SER A 185 -13.21 0.77 6.03
CA SER A 185 -13.45 -0.01 7.26
C SER A 185 -12.54 0.45 8.40
N VAL A 186 -12.68 -0.20 9.55
CA VAL A 186 -11.67 -0.10 10.60
C VAL A 186 -10.38 -0.79 10.17
N HIS A 187 -9.29 -0.58 10.90
CA HIS A 187 -8.00 -1.21 10.61
C HIS A 187 -8.06 -2.73 10.93
N PRO A 188 -7.40 -3.59 10.13
CA PRO A 188 -7.39 -5.05 10.35
C PRO A 188 -6.61 -5.50 11.59
N SER A 189 -5.86 -4.62 12.28
CA SER A 189 -5.17 -4.99 13.50
C SER A 189 -6.15 -5.51 14.57
N PRO A 190 -5.75 -6.48 15.41
CA PRO A 190 -6.61 -7.01 16.48
C PRO A 190 -7.16 -5.93 17.40
N LEU A 191 -6.40 -4.85 17.65
CA LEU A 191 -6.83 -3.72 18.48
C LEU A 191 -8.07 -3.00 17.93
N SER A 192 -8.27 -3.02 16.62
CA SER A 192 -9.42 -2.41 15.94
C SER A 192 -10.44 -3.45 15.48
N ALA A 193 -9.98 -4.51 14.82
CA ALA A 193 -10.85 -5.53 14.22
C ALA A 193 -11.72 -6.24 15.27
N ASN A 194 -11.17 -6.54 16.45
CA ASN A 194 -11.90 -7.21 17.54
C ASN A 194 -12.97 -6.33 18.21
N ARG A 195 -12.97 -5.03 17.90
CA ARG A 195 -14.03 -4.10 18.37
C ARG A 195 -15.21 -4.02 17.40
N GLY A 196 -15.13 -4.74 16.27
CA GLY A 196 -16.14 -4.75 15.21
C GLY A 196 -15.82 -3.78 14.06
N GLY A 197 -16.47 -4.00 12.91
CA GLY A 197 -16.33 -3.16 11.72
C GLY A 197 -15.23 -3.57 10.75
N TRP A 198 -14.54 -4.68 10.99
CA TRP A 198 -13.61 -5.30 10.03
C TRP A 198 -14.21 -6.56 9.40
N PHE A 199 -14.58 -7.54 10.22
CA PHE A 199 -15.13 -8.81 9.73
C PHE A 199 -16.55 -8.64 9.19
N GLY A 200 -16.86 -9.38 8.12
CA GLY A 200 -18.18 -9.37 7.47
C GLY A 200 -18.47 -8.11 6.66
N GLN A 201 -17.45 -7.33 6.30
CA GLN A 201 -17.62 -6.16 5.45
C GLN A 201 -17.69 -6.48 3.95
N HIS A 202 -17.35 -7.71 3.57
CA HIS A 202 -17.42 -8.20 2.20
C HIS A 202 -16.64 -7.33 1.20
N GLN A 203 -15.49 -6.77 1.63
CA GLN A 203 -14.74 -5.83 0.81
C GLN A 203 -14.11 -6.50 -0.41
N PHE A 204 -13.66 -7.74 -0.27
CA PHE A 204 -12.96 -8.47 -1.33
C PHE A 204 -13.93 -8.93 -2.43
N SER A 205 -15.11 -9.45 -2.07
CA SER A 205 -16.18 -9.78 -3.03
C SER A 205 -16.74 -8.53 -3.70
N ARG A 206 -16.95 -7.45 -2.96
CA ARG A 206 -17.40 -6.16 -3.51
C ARG A 206 -16.40 -5.56 -4.48
N CYS A 207 -15.09 -5.64 -4.14
CA CYS A 207 -14.02 -5.24 -5.03
C CYS A 207 -14.07 -6.02 -6.34
N ASN A 208 -14.12 -7.34 -6.28
CA ASN A 208 -14.13 -8.20 -7.45
C ASN A 208 -15.39 -8.02 -8.30
N ALA A 209 -16.55 -7.83 -7.68
CA ALA A 209 -17.79 -7.52 -8.40
C ALA A 209 -17.68 -6.21 -9.18
N TYR A 210 -17.15 -5.15 -8.55
CA TYR A 210 -16.94 -3.85 -9.20
C TYR A 210 -15.96 -3.94 -10.37
N LEU A 211 -14.84 -4.65 -10.21
CA LEU A 211 -13.87 -4.86 -11.29
C LEU A 211 -14.52 -5.58 -12.48
N ALA A 212 -15.26 -6.67 -12.23
CA ALA A 212 -15.96 -7.43 -13.27
C ALA A 212 -17.03 -6.59 -13.99
N GLU A 213 -17.78 -5.79 -13.25
CA GLU A 213 -18.80 -4.87 -13.81
C GLU A 213 -18.20 -3.86 -14.80
N HIS A 214 -16.92 -3.49 -14.59
CA HIS A 214 -16.19 -2.56 -15.46
C HIS A 214 -15.24 -3.26 -16.45
N GLY A 215 -15.43 -4.56 -16.68
CA GLY A 215 -14.67 -5.33 -17.69
C GLY A 215 -13.25 -5.62 -17.32
N MET A 216 -12.91 -5.56 -16.02
CA MET A 216 -11.60 -5.92 -15.49
C MET A 216 -11.64 -7.29 -14.82
N ASP A 217 -10.54 -8.05 -14.94
CA ASP A 217 -10.44 -9.34 -14.27
C ASP A 217 -10.47 -9.16 -12.73
N PRO A 218 -11.20 -10.00 -11.99
CA PRO A 218 -11.15 -10.05 -10.54
C PRO A 218 -9.73 -10.34 -10.02
N ILE A 219 -9.48 -9.94 -8.78
CA ILE A 219 -8.25 -10.31 -8.08
C ILE A 219 -8.39 -11.70 -7.46
N SER A 220 -7.40 -12.55 -7.66
CA SER A 220 -7.23 -13.80 -6.92
C SER A 220 -6.53 -13.47 -5.59
N TRP A 221 -7.33 -13.26 -4.58
CA TRP A 221 -6.86 -12.86 -3.24
C TRP A 221 -6.12 -13.94 -2.48
#